data_fbda363495eee529cd6506e4cacc270c
#
_entry.id   fbda363495eee529cd6506e4cacc270c
#
_cell.length_a   1.000
_cell.length_b   1.000
_cell.length_c   1.000
_cell.angle_alpha   90.00
_cell.angle_beta   90.00
_cell.angle_gamma   90.00
#
_symmetry.space_group_name_H-M   'P 1'
#
loop_
_entity.id
_entity.type
_entity.pdbx_description
1 polymer ?
#
loop_
_entity_poly.entity_id
_entity_poly.type
_entity_poly.pdbx_seq_one_letter_code
_entity_poly.pdbx_strand_id
1 'polypeptide(L)'
;MIAALASALSCSPEVNPEYTPKEPEKETVIDRTAFAKGADISWATQMENEGMKFYNDKGAQTECTALMKQIGFNSIRLRVWVDPELGWCSAGDVLVKAVRAQKEGMRIMIDFHYSDTWADPANQTTPAAWADYDMEKLKTAVTDHTVSVLTLLKENGVEVEWVQVGNETRGGMLWPLGKYENGKNYADLTTAGYAAAKSVYPECKVIVHLDSGNRLDLYQRIFPVLNANGGKYDLIGMSLYPCTWSDDLGGYPEDWQTATDNCLDNITKVFNLYGKNVVICEVGMPVSKPQVSKEMLTYFLAGVKETGHCEGVFYWEPQAPEGYSGGYGLGAFQNGRPTIALDPFRNQ
;
A
#
# COMPACT_ATOMS: atom_id res chain seq x y z
N MET A 1 19.00 -85.79 12.88
CA MET A 1 18.46 -84.82 13.82
C MET A 1 19.41 -83.61 13.81
N ILE A 2 19.00 -82.57 13.13
CA ILE A 2 19.77 -81.31 13.02
C ILE A 2 18.96 -80.27 13.75
N ALA A 3 19.50 -79.72 14.85
CA ALA A 3 18.89 -78.63 15.63
C ALA A 3 19.29 -77.32 15.03
N ALA A 4 18.30 -76.53 14.61
CA ALA A 4 18.51 -75.19 14.16
C ALA A 4 18.39 -74.17 15.35
N LEU A 5 19.49 -73.45 15.63
CA LEU A 5 19.45 -72.32 16.55
C LEU A 5 18.86 -71.15 15.82
N ALA A 6 17.78 -70.61 16.34
CA ALA A 6 17.24 -69.28 15.95
C ALA A 6 17.83 -68.24 16.89
N SER A 7 18.66 -67.33 16.34
CA SER A 7 19.14 -66.12 17.02
C SER A 7 18.11 -65.01 16.83
N ALA A 8 17.45 -64.64 17.90
CA ALA A 8 16.57 -63.46 17.92
C ALA A 8 17.43 -62.19 18.02
N LEU A 9 17.45 -61.38 16.96
CA LEU A 9 17.95 -60.03 16.98
C LEU A 9 16.86 -59.14 17.63
N SER A 10 17.14 -58.66 18.82
CA SER A 10 16.40 -57.57 19.48
C SER A 10 16.77 -56.26 18.85
N CYS A 11 15.92 -55.69 17.99
CA CYS A 11 15.99 -54.28 17.62
C CYS A 11 15.26 -53.47 18.68
N SER A 12 15.99 -52.80 19.54
CA SER A 12 15.46 -51.73 20.37
C SER A 12 15.18 -50.52 19.45
N PRO A 13 14.04 -49.89 19.51
CA PRO A 13 13.83 -48.64 18.76
C PRO A 13 14.71 -47.56 19.40
N GLU A 14 15.61 -46.97 18.60
CA GLU A 14 16.28 -45.73 18.99
C GLU A 14 15.22 -44.65 19.24
N VAL A 15 15.12 -44.20 20.47
CA VAL A 15 14.32 -43.06 20.86
C VAL A 15 15.01 -41.83 20.29
N ASN A 16 14.38 -41.23 19.29
CA ASN A 16 14.81 -39.95 18.70
C ASN A 16 14.82 -38.90 19.82
N PRO A 17 15.95 -38.20 20.10
CA PRO A 17 16.01 -37.25 21.18
C PRO A 17 15.16 -36.03 20.83
N GLU A 18 14.20 -35.78 21.68
CA GLU A 18 13.52 -34.47 21.91
C GLU A 18 13.01 -33.71 20.70
N TYR A 19 11.87 -34.12 20.15
CA TYR A 19 10.95 -33.19 19.56
C TYR A 19 10.34 -32.35 20.71
N THR A 20 10.92 -31.22 21.00
CA THR A 20 10.26 -30.15 21.78
C THR A 20 9.22 -29.53 20.86
N PRO A 21 7.91 -29.66 21.11
CA PRO A 21 6.92 -28.91 20.36
C PRO A 21 7.30 -27.41 20.46
N LYS A 22 7.51 -26.74 19.32
CA LYS A 22 7.56 -25.28 19.33
C LYS A 22 6.27 -24.81 19.99
N GLU A 23 6.39 -23.97 21.01
CA GLU A 23 5.22 -23.27 21.52
C GLU A 23 4.47 -22.67 20.34
N PRO A 24 3.12 -22.76 20.30
CA PRO A 24 2.36 -22.14 19.25
C PRO A 24 2.75 -20.66 19.24
N GLU A 25 3.17 -20.18 18.07
CA GLU A 25 3.46 -18.75 17.88
C GLU A 25 2.21 -18.01 18.35
N LYS A 26 2.37 -17.11 19.34
CA LYS A 26 1.27 -16.30 19.84
C LYS A 26 0.66 -15.60 18.63
N GLU A 27 -0.60 -15.88 18.36
CA GLU A 27 -1.38 -15.13 17.38
C GLU A 27 -1.23 -13.65 17.71
N THR A 28 -0.59 -12.91 16.82
CA THR A 28 -0.41 -11.47 17.01
C THR A 28 -1.76 -10.81 16.77
N VAL A 29 -2.43 -10.41 17.85
CA VAL A 29 -3.70 -9.69 17.73
C VAL A 29 -3.42 -8.34 17.07
N ILE A 30 -3.95 -8.15 15.86
CA ILE A 30 -3.81 -6.90 15.11
C ILE A 30 -4.87 -5.91 15.62
N ASP A 31 -4.43 -4.79 16.20
CA ASP A 31 -5.32 -3.70 16.58
C ASP A 31 -5.74 -2.89 15.35
N ARG A 32 -6.94 -3.15 14.85
CA ARG A 32 -7.54 -2.46 13.70
C ARG A 32 -8.16 -1.11 14.07
N THR A 33 -8.22 -0.76 15.34
CA THR A 33 -8.76 0.53 15.80
C THR A 33 -7.67 1.60 15.92
N ALA A 34 -6.41 1.18 15.98
CA ALA A 34 -5.29 2.10 16.07
C ALA A 34 -5.16 2.93 14.78
N PHE A 35 -4.67 4.17 14.92
CA PHE A 35 -4.29 5.00 13.77
C PHE A 35 -3.26 4.27 12.89
N ALA A 36 -3.50 4.18 11.58
CA ALA A 36 -2.60 3.50 10.68
C ALA A 36 -1.34 4.34 10.44
N LYS A 37 -0.20 3.83 10.88
CA LYS A 37 1.13 4.31 10.54
C LYS A 37 1.67 3.36 9.47
N GLY A 38 1.49 3.73 8.20
CA GLY A 38 1.72 2.86 7.05
C GLY A 38 2.98 3.19 6.27
N ALA A 39 3.55 2.17 5.63
CA ALA A 39 4.57 2.30 4.60
C ALA A 39 4.13 1.54 3.33
N ASP A 40 4.25 2.16 2.16
CA ASP A 40 4.26 1.43 0.90
C ASP A 40 5.66 0.90 0.66
N ILE A 41 5.80 -0.41 0.50
CA ILE A 41 7.09 -1.07 0.25
C ILE A 41 7.03 -1.95 -1.00
N SER A 42 6.29 -1.51 -1.99
CA SER A 42 6.04 -2.29 -3.21
C SER A 42 7.32 -2.65 -3.96
N TRP A 43 8.38 -1.84 -3.85
CA TRP A 43 9.70 -2.12 -4.43
C TRP A 43 10.58 -3.07 -3.61
N ALA A 44 10.20 -3.45 -2.39
CA ALA A 44 11.08 -4.18 -1.48
C ALA A 44 11.69 -5.46 -2.09
N THR A 45 10.87 -6.32 -2.70
CA THR A 45 11.32 -7.56 -3.34
C THR A 45 12.21 -7.34 -4.55
N GLN A 46 11.94 -6.30 -5.35
CA GLN A 46 12.78 -5.90 -6.47
C GLN A 46 14.15 -5.43 -5.97
N MET A 47 14.19 -4.56 -4.98
CA MET A 47 15.43 -4.07 -4.37
C MET A 47 16.27 -5.20 -3.77
N GLU A 48 15.63 -6.14 -3.06
CA GLU A 48 16.29 -7.30 -2.51
C GLU A 48 16.89 -8.18 -3.61
N ASN A 49 16.18 -8.38 -4.72
CA ASN A 49 16.67 -9.14 -5.88
C ASN A 49 17.86 -8.42 -6.58
N GLU A 50 17.88 -7.11 -6.57
CA GLU A 50 18.99 -6.27 -7.06
C GLU A 50 20.19 -6.26 -6.08
N GLY A 51 20.08 -6.98 -4.96
CA GLY A 51 21.16 -7.13 -3.96
C GLY A 51 21.20 -6.01 -2.93
N MET A 52 20.21 -5.15 -2.86
CA MET A 52 20.11 -4.11 -1.82
C MET A 52 19.87 -4.74 -0.47
N LYS A 53 20.45 -4.14 0.57
CA LYS A 53 20.35 -4.60 1.94
C LYS A 53 19.87 -3.49 2.85
N PHE A 54 19.01 -3.84 3.77
CA PHE A 54 18.49 -2.92 4.77
C PHE A 54 19.09 -3.23 6.14
N TYR A 55 19.30 -2.20 6.93
CA TYR A 55 19.92 -2.32 8.25
C TYR A 55 19.13 -1.51 9.28
N ASN A 56 18.98 -2.09 10.45
CA ASN A 56 18.39 -1.38 11.58
C ASN A 56 19.36 -0.41 12.25
N ASP A 57 18.91 0.32 13.26
CA ASP A 57 19.70 1.33 13.98
C ASP A 57 20.96 0.74 14.66
N LYS A 58 20.93 -0.57 14.97
CA LYS A 58 22.09 -1.29 15.53
C LYS A 58 23.08 -1.77 14.47
N GLY A 59 22.78 -1.54 13.20
CA GLY A 59 23.61 -1.98 12.07
C GLY A 59 23.42 -3.45 11.69
N ALA A 60 22.44 -4.14 12.25
CA ALA A 60 22.11 -5.49 11.84
C ALA A 60 21.31 -5.49 10.54
N GLN A 61 21.69 -6.34 9.58
CA GLN A 61 20.90 -6.54 8.37
C GLN A 61 19.52 -7.10 8.76
N THR A 62 18.47 -6.48 8.24
CA THR A 62 17.09 -6.78 8.59
C THR A 62 16.25 -6.82 7.31
N GLU A 63 15.33 -7.76 7.20
CA GLU A 63 14.35 -7.82 6.11
C GLU A 63 13.49 -6.55 6.12
N CYS A 64 13.12 -6.06 4.93
CA CYS A 64 12.48 -4.75 4.76
C CYS A 64 11.19 -4.60 5.59
N THR A 65 10.30 -5.60 5.54
CA THR A 65 9.01 -5.55 6.27
C THR A 65 9.21 -5.57 7.78
N ALA A 66 10.09 -6.45 8.27
CA ALA A 66 10.45 -6.52 9.68
C ALA A 66 11.12 -5.21 10.15
N LEU A 67 11.91 -4.56 9.29
CA LEU A 67 12.49 -3.26 9.59
C LEU A 67 11.43 -2.16 9.70
N MET A 68 10.42 -2.14 8.82
CA MET A 68 9.29 -1.21 8.94
C MET A 68 8.59 -1.39 10.29
N LYS A 69 8.35 -2.63 10.72
CA LYS A 69 7.78 -2.91 12.05
C LYS A 69 8.65 -2.36 13.18
N GLN A 70 9.98 -2.56 13.12
CA GLN A 70 10.93 -2.05 14.13
C GLN A 70 10.97 -0.52 14.17
N ILE A 71 10.78 0.15 13.04
CA ILE A 71 10.68 1.62 12.98
C ILE A 71 9.39 2.11 13.67
N GLY A 72 8.34 1.31 13.71
CA GLY A 72 7.06 1.66 14.35
C GLY A 72 5.88 1.75 13.40
N PHE A 73 6.06 1.37 12.14
CA PHE A 73 4.94 1.19 11.23
C PHE A 73 4.07 -0.01 11.67
N ASN A 74 2.77 0.11 11.53
CA ASN A 74 1.80 -0.93 11.87
C ASN A 74 0.97 -1.38 10.66
N SER A 75 1.21 -0.79 9.51
CA SER A 75 0.46 -1.05 8.27
C SER A 75 1.38 -1.04 7.06
N ILE A 76 1.06 -1.85 6.05
CA ILE A 76 1.78 -1.91 4.79
C ILE A 76 0.80 -1.70 3.64
N ARG A 77 1.17 -0.87 2.67
CA ARG A 77 0.48 -0.70 1.39
C ARG A 77 1.29 -1.39 0.30
N LEU A 78 0.61 -2.12 -0.58
CA LEU A 78 1.21 -2.89 -1.66
C LEU A 78 0.45 -2.64 -2.96
N ARG A 79 1.15 -2.10 -3.94
CA ARG A 79 0.69 -1.89 -5.30
C ARG A 79 0.60 -3.22 -6.05
N VAL A 80 -0.46 -3.43 -6.82
CA VAL A 80 -0.61 -4.58 -7.72
C VAL A 80 -0.89 -4.13 -9.16
N TRP A 81 -0.14 -4.71 -10.09
CA TRP A 81 -0.30 -4.58 -11.55
C TRP A 81 -0.93 -5.84 -12.15
N VAL A 82 -1.47 -5.74 -13.37
CA VAL A 82 -2.19 -6.85 -14.01
C VAL A 82 -1.21 -7.86 -14.60
N ASP A 83 -0.37 -7.44 -15.54
CA ASP A 83 0.63 -8.30 -16.18
C ASP A 83 1.95 -7.53 -16.38
N PRO A 84 2.70 -7.28 -15.31
CA PRO A 84 3.94 -6.51 -15.38
C PRO A 84 5.06 -7.29 -16.08
N GLU A 85 5.76 -6.66 -17.01
CA GLU A 85 6.81 -7.26 -17.84
C GLU A 85 7.89 -8.02 -17.05
N LEU A 86 8.31 -7.46 -15.89
CA LEU A 86 9.36 -8.06 -15.07
C LEU A 86 8.80 -8.86 -13.87
N GLY A 87 7.48 -8.99 -13.75
CA GLY A 87 6.83 -9.72 -12.68
C GLY A 87 6.77 -8.99 -11.33
N TRP A 88 7.47 -7.85 -11.16
CA TRP A 88 7.36 -7.03 -9.94
C TRP A 88 5.96 -6.42 -9.84
N CYS A 89 5.43 -6.39 -8.62
CA CYS A 89 4.05 -5.96 -8.36
C CYS A 89 2.97 -6.85 -9.02
N SER A 90 3.31 -8.04 -9.54
CA SER A 90 2.30 -9.05 -9.88
C SER A 90 1.60 -9.60 -8.63
N ALA A 91 0.48 -10.30 -8.80
CA ALA A 91 -0.23 -10.94 -7.69
C ALA A 91 0.69 -11.85 -6.82
N GLY A 92 1.60 -12.60 -7.46
CA GLY A 92 2.56 -13.45 -6.77
C GLY A 92 3.60 -12.68 -5.96
N ASP A 93 4.12 -11.58 -6.50
CA ASP A 93 5.06 -10.72 -5.80
C ASP A 93 4.39 -9.96 -4.64
N VAL A 94 3.16 -9.51 -4.82
CA VAL A 94 2.35 -8.92 -3.75
C VAL A 94 2.10 -9.93 -2.63
N LEU A 95 1.78 -11.19 -2.97
CA LEU A 95 1.58 -12.25 -1.98
C LEU A 95 2.82 -12.44 -1.08
N VAL A 96 4.02 -12.45 -1.66
CA VAL A 96 5.27 -12.60 -0.88
C VAL A 96 5.39 -11.50 0.17
N LYS A 97 5.19 -10.24 -0.21
CA LYS A 97 5.26 -9.09 0.70
C LYS A 97 4.12 -9.08 1.73
N ALA A 98 2.90 -9.42 1.29
CA ALA A 98 1.74 -9.47 2.17
C ALA A 98 1.86 -10.55 3.25
N VAL A 99 2.37 -11.72 2.91
CA VAL A 99 2.65 -12.80 3.90
C VAL A 99 3.71 -12.37 4.91
N ARG A 100 4.75 -11.64 4.48
CA ARG A 100 5.75 -11.06 5.40
C ARG A 100 5.10 -10.06 6.36
N ALA A 101 4.26 -9.15 5.83
CA ALA A 101 3.55 -8.16 6.64
C ALA A 101 2.57 -8.82 7.64
N GLN A 102 1.84 -9.84 7.20
CA GLN A 102 0.93 -10.60 8.08
C GLN A 102 1.69 -11.27 9.24
N LYS A 103 2.88 -11.86 8.99
CA LYS A 103 3.72 -12.46 10.02
C LYS A 103 4.22 -11.45 11.05
N GLU A 104 4.50 -10.24 10.62
CA GLU A 104 4.88 -9.13 11.51
C GLU A 104 3.68 -8.51 12.24
N GLY A 105 2.46 -9.03 12.05
CA GLY A 105 1.24 -8.51 12.64
C GLY A 105 0.91 -7.10 12.17
N MET A 106 1.13 -6.81 10.89
CA MET A 106 0.84 -5.52 10.26
C MET A 106 -0.48 -5.58 9.50
N ARG A 107 -1.19 -4.46 9.47
CA ARG A 107 -2.42 -4.27 8.69
C ARG A 107 -2.05 -4.07 7.22
N ILE A 108 -2.90 -4.49 6.30
CA ILE A 108 -2.56 -4.55 4.88
C ILE A 108 -3.55 -3.77 4.03
N MET A 109 -3.02 -2.90 3.17
CA MET A 109 -3.71 -2.21 2.09
C MET A 109 -3.22 -2.75 0.75
N ILE A 110 -4.15 -3.11 -0.14
CA ILE A 110 -3.83 -3.50 -1.52
C ILE A 110 -4.27 -2.38 -2.45
N ASP A 111 -3.34 -1.91 -3.27
CA ASP A 111 -3.52 -0.82 -4.21
C ASP A 111 -3.58 -1.36 -5.65
N PHE A 112 -4.76 -1.43 -6.22
CA PHE A 112 -4.98 -1.87 -7.60
C PHE A 112 -4.77 -0.72 -8.58
N HIS A 113 -3.70 -0.79 -9.38
CA HIS A 113 -3.49 0.16 -10.47
C HIS A 113 -4.38 -0.12 -11.69
N TYR A 114 -4.80 -1.37 -11.89
CA TYR A 114 -5.50 -1.83 -13.10
C TYR A 114 -4.76 -1.46 -14.39
N SER A 115 -3.46 -1.62 -14.36
CA SER A 115 -2.52 -1.38 -15.45
C SER A 115 -1.40 -2.42 -15.39
N ASP A 116 -0.64 -2.59 -16.46
CA ASP A 116 0.56 -3.44 -16.48
C ASP A 116 1.78 -2.70 -15.92
N THR A 117 1.63 -1.41 -15.66
CA THR A 117 2.67 -0.50 -15.17
C THR A 117 2.04 0.61 -14.31
N TRP A 118 2.75 1.71 -14.14
CA TRP A 118 2.32 2.86 -13.37
C TRP A 118 0.95 3.38 -13.81
N ALA A 119 0.06 3.56 -12.84
CA ALA A 119 -1.14 4.39 -12.96
C ALA A 119 -0.97 5.60 -12.05
N ASP A 120 -1.06 6.79 -12.63
CA ASP A 120 -0.86 8.08 -11.97
C ASP A 120 -1.75 9.14 -12.64
N PRO A 121 -1.75 10.40 -12.18
CA PRO A 121 -2.57 11.45 -12.78
C PRO A 121 -2.37 11.69 -14.29
N ALA A 122 -1.21 11.31 -14.83
CA ALA A 122 -0.88 11.47 -16.25
C ALA A 122 -1.08 10.17 -17.05
N ASN A 123 -1.10 9.01 -16.37
CA ASN A 123 -1.12 7.69 -17.00
C ASN A 123 -2.15 6.78 -16.33
N GLN A 124 -3.18 6.42 -17.07
CA GLN A 124 -4.20 5.45 -16.64
C GLN A 124 -4.41 4.42 -17.77
N THR A 125 -3.27 3.86 -18.23
CA THR A 125 -3.24 2.99 -19.39
C THR A 125 -3.93 1.66 -19.11
N THR A 126 -4.91 1.32 -19.94
CA THR A 126 -5.57 0.02 -19.91
C THR A 126 -4.53 -1.08 -20.16
N PRO A 127 -4.54 -2.19 -19.39
CA PRO A 127 -3.67 -3.34 -19.64
C PRO A 127 -3.73 -3.83 -21.08
N ALA A 128 -2.60 -4.27 -21.62
CA ALA A 128 -2.51 -4.74 -23.01
C ALA A 128 -3.53 -5.85 -23.31
N ALA A 129 -3.75 -6.77 -22.38
CA ALA A 129 -4.72 -7.85 -22.52
C ALA A 129 -6.19 -7.35 -22.56
N TRP A 130 -6.47 -6.12 -22.14
CA TRP A 130 -7.81 -5.53 -22.06
C TRP A 130 -8.02 -4.41 -23.09
N ALA A 131 -7.02 -4.14 -23.95
CA ALA A 131 -7.02 -2.97 -24.86
C ALA A 131 -8.22 -2.91 -25.81
N ASP A 132 -8.71 -4.06 -26.26
CA ASP A 132 -9.86 -4.17 -27.17
C ASP A 132 -11.21 -4.43 -26.46
N TYR A 133 -11.24 -4.28 -25.12
CA TYR A 133 -12.46 -4.53 -24.36
C TYR A 133 -13.43 -3.35 -24.44
N ASP A 134 -14.72 -3.68 -24.57
CA ASP A 134 -15.80 -2.75 -24.30
C ASP A 134 -16.01 -2.58 -22.78
N MET A 135 -16.92 -1.70 -22.39
CA MET A 135 -17.18 -1.42 -20.98
C MET A 135 -17.63 -2.63 -20.16
N GLU A 136 -18.44 -3.53 -20.74
CA GLU A 136 -18.90 -4.71 -20.03
C GLU A 136 -17.77 -5.69 -19.76
N LYS A 137 -16.89 -5.88 -20.73
CA LYS A 137 -15.68 -6.68 -20.57
C LYS A 137 -14.69 -6.04 -19.60
N LEU A 138 -14.52 -4.71 -19.61
CA LEU A 138 -13.65 -4.02 -18.66
C LEU A 138 -14.17 -4.15 -17.22
N LYS A 139 -15.46 -4.03 -16.98
CA LYS A 139 -16.06 -4.26 -15.66
C LYS A 139 -15.81 -5.69 -15.18
N THR A 140 -15.99 -6.66 -16.09
CA THR A 140 -15.69 -8.07 -15.77
C THR A 140 -14.21 -8.27 -15.47
N ALA A 141 -13.31 -7.70 -16.26
CA ALA A 141 -11.86 -7.81 -16.05
C ALA A 141 -11.40 -7.17 -14.72
N VAL A 142 -11.94 -6.01 -14.35
CA VAL A 142 -11.71 -5.38 -13.05
C VAL A 142 -12.19 -6.30 -11.92
N THR A 143 -13.38 -6.86 -12.06
CA THR A 143 -13.94 -7.79 -11.07
C THR A 143 -13.07 -9.03 -10.92
N ASP A 144 -12.77 -9.72 -12.02
CA ASP A 144 -12.03 -10.98 -12.02
C ASP A 144 -10.60 -10.80 -11.49
N HIS A 145 -9.89 -9.73 -11.91
CA HIS A 145 -8.57 -9.43 -11.41
C HIS A 145 -8.58 -9.15 -9.90
N THR A 146 -9.51 -8.32 -9.43
CA THR A 146 -9.64 -7.99 -8.01
C THR A 146 -9.96 -9.23 -7.18
N VAL A 147 -10.93 -10.03 -7.60
CA VAL A 147 -11.30 -11.29 -6.92
C VAL A 147 -10.13 -12.27 -6.91
N SER A 148 -9.45 -12.44 -8.04
CA SER A 148 -8.32 -13.37 -8.15
C SER A 148 -7.18 -13.02 -7.19
N VAL A 149 -6.74 -11.76 -7.18
CA VAL A 149 -5.66 -11.29 -6.29
C VAL A 149 -6.07 -11.42 -4.83
N LEU A 150 -7.25 -10.95 -4.46
CA LEU A 150 -7.70 -10.97 -3.07
C LEU A 150 -7.97 -12.40 -2.57
N THR A 151 -8.48 -13.29 -3.42
CA THR A 151 -8.67 -14.71 -3.09
C THR A 151 -7.31 -15.39 -2.86
N LEU A 152 -6.33 -15.14 -3.72
CA LEU A 152 -4.96 -15.65 -3.54
C LEU A 152 -4.39 -15.23 -2.17
N LEU A 153 -4.56 -13.97 -1.79
CA LEU A 153 -4.11 -13.47 -0.48
C LEU A 153 -4.84 -14.18 0.66
N LYS A 154 -6.17 -14.28 0.58
CA LYS A 154 -7.01 -14.90 1.61
C LYS A 154 -6.70 -16.38 1.82
N GLU A 155 -6.52 -17.14 0.74
CA GLU A 155 -6.16 -18.55 0.78
C GLU A 155 -4.78 -18.81 1.40
N ASN A 156 -3.91 -17.78 1.41
CA ASN A 156 -2.60 -17.82 2.07
C ASN A 156 -2.59 -17.16 3.46
N GLY A 157 -3.76 -16.96 4.06
CA GLY A 157 -3.90 -16.47 5.44
C GLY A 157 -3.60 -14.98 5.63
N VAL A 158 -3.64 -14.21 4.54
CA VAL A 158 -3.46 -12.75 4.59
C VAL A 158 -4.81 -12.08 4.85
N GLU A 159 -4.86 -11.17 5.80
CA GLU A 159 -6.04 -10.37 6.13
C GLU A 159 -5.90 -8.95 5.56
N VAL A 160 -6.71 -8.63 4.54
CA VAL A 160 -6.70 -7.31 3.90
C VAL A 160 -7.72 -6.40 4.57
N GLU A 161 -7.27 -5.23 5.02
CA GLU A 161 -8.13 -4.25 5.68
C GLU A 161 -8.62 -3.16 4.71
N TRP A 162 -7.76 -2.72 3.80
CA TRP A 162 -8.11 -1.70 2.82
C TRP A 162 -7.84 -2.17 1.40
N VAL A 163 -8.71 -1.81 0.49
CA VAL A 163 -8.56 -2.05 -0.94
C VAL A 163 -8.71 -0.73 -1.68
N GLN A 164 -7.67 -0.30 -2.34
CA GLN A 164 -7.67 0.88 -3.18
C GLN A 164 -8.05 0.47 -4.62
N VAL A 165 -9.13 1.05 -5.13
CA VAL A 165 -9.66 0.78 -6.47
C VAL A 165 -9.22 1.88 -7.42
N GLY A 166 -8.13 1.63 -8.13
CA GLY A 166 -7.40 2.60 -8.94
C GLY A 166 -6.45 3.47 -8.10
N ASN A 167 -5.34 3.89 -8.69
CA ASN A 167 -4.36 4.79 -8.09
C ASN A 167 -4.45 6.19 -8.72
N GLU A 168 -4.56 7.23 -7.87
CA GLU A 168 -4.56 8.66 -8.24
C GLU A 168 -5.49 9.00 -9.43
N THR A 169 -6.74 8.57 -9.33
CA THR A 169 -7.72 8.53 -10.42
C THR A 169 -8.41 9.87 -10.71
N ARG A 170 -7.75 11.03 -10.55
CA ARG A 170 -8.35 12.35 -10.87
C ARG A 170 -8.76 12.52 -12.33
N GLY A 171 -8.19 11.74 -13.22
CA GLY A 171 -8.53 11.66 -14.66
C GLY A 171 -9.41 10.48 -15.02
N GLY A 172 -9.96 9.75 -14.04
CA GLY A 172 -10.58 8.46 -14.23
C GLY A 172 -9.56 7.31 -14.19
N MET A 173 -9.90 6.14 -14.71
CA MET A 173 -9.06 4.94 -14.77
C MET A 173 -9.30 4.20 -16.07
N LEU A 174 -8.39 3.31 -16.49
CA LEU A 174 -8.56 2.46 -17.68
C LEU A 174 -8.96 3.28 -18.94
N TRP A 175 -8.05 4.20 -19.30
CA TRP A 175 -8.29 5.08 -20.46
C TRP A 175 -8.28 4.30 -21.79
N PRO A 176 -9.10 4.73 -22.80
CA PRO A 176 -9.93 5.94 -22.81
C PRO A 176 -11.33 5.78 -22.21
N LEU A 177 -11.83 4.55 -22.00
CA LEU A 177 -13.25 4.31 -21.71
C LEU A 177 -13.65 4.79 -20.31
N GLY A 178 -12.81 4.62 -19.31
CA GLY A 178 -13.05 5.02 -17.92
C GLY A 178 -12.51 6.41 -17.57
N LYS A 179 -12.26 7.28 -18.56
CA LYS A 179 -11.90 8.67 -18.30
C LYS A 179 -12.95 9.40 -17.48
N TYR A 180 -12.50 10.35 -16.66
CA TYR A 180 -13.37 11.19 -15.83
C TYR A 180 -14.52 11.85 -16.61
N GLU A 181 -14.28 12.29 -17.85
CA GLU A 181 -15.31 12.87 -18.72
C GLU A 181 -16.45 11.89 -19.04
N ASN A 182 -16.17 10.59 -18.94
CA ASN A 182 -17.15 9.51 -19.03
C ASN A 182 -17.61 9.09 -17.63
N GLY A 183 -18.18 10.01 -16.85
CA GLY A 183 -18.45 9.82 -15.43
C GLY A 183 -19.20 8.54 -15.07
N LYS A 184 -20.14 8.12 -15.93
CA LYS A 184 -20.85 6.84 -15.75
C LYS A 184 -19.91 5.64 -15.83
N ASN A 185 -19.03 5.60 -16.81
CA ASN A 185 -18.06 4.52 -17.00
C ASN A 185 -17.07 4.46 -15.83
N TYR A 186 -16.56 5.62 -15.42
CA TYR A 186 -15.66 5.71 -14.26
C TYR A 186 -16.32 5.20 -12.98
N ALA A 187 -17.57 5.60 -12.72
CA ALA A 187 -18.34 5.12 -11.58
C ALA A 187 -18.65 3.62 -11.63
N ASP A 188 -18.93 3.08 -12.81
CA ASP A 188 -19.20 1.66 -13.02
C ASP A 188 -17.94 0.82 -12.76
N LEU A 189 -16.77 1.24 -13.23
CA LEU A 189 -15.48 0.58 -12.97
C LEU A 189 -15.12 0.62 -11.48
N THR A 190 -15.28 1.78 -10.84
CA THR A 190 -15.08 1.93 -9.40
C THR A 190 -16.00 1.00 -8.61
N THR A 191 -17.27 0.92 -9.00
CA THR A 191 -18.27 0.05 -8.37
C THR A 191 -17.98 -1.44 -8.59
N ALA A 192 -17.46 -1.82 -9.76
CA ALA A 192 -17.04 -3.19 -10.04
C ALA A 192 -15.90 -3.62 -9.10
N GLY A 193 -14.87 -2.80 -8.95
CA GLY A 193 -13.78 -3.05 -7.99
C GLY A 193 -14.28 -3.09 -6.54
N TYR A 194 -15.17 -2.18 -6.16
CA TYR A 194 -15.80 -2.18 -4.84
C TYR A 194 -16.52 -3.49 -4.54
N ALA A 195 -17.40 -3.91 -5.45
CA ALA A 195 -18.19 -5.14 -5.27
C ALA A 195 -17.29 -6.38 -5.24
N ALA A 196 -16.25 -6.42 -6.06
CA ALA A 196 -15.26 -7.48 -6.10
C ALA A 196 -14.50 -7.59 -4.76
N ALA A 197 -14.01 -6.46 -4.23
CA ALA A 197 -13.32 -6.43 -2.94
C ALA A 197 -14.22 -6.93 -1.80
N LYS A 198 -15.45 -6.44 -1.74
CA LYS A 198 -16.43 -6.86 -0.71
C LYS A 198 -16.86 -8.33 -0.84
N SER A 199 -16.81 -8.91 -2.02
CA SER A 199 -17.15 -10.33 -2.21
C SER A 199 -16.11 -11.28 -1.57
N VAL A 200 -14.84 -10.85 -1.48
CA VAL A 200 -13.75 -11.65 -0.88
C VAL A 200 -13.54 -11.27 0.58
N TYR A 201 -13.47 -9.97 0.88
CA TYR A 201 -13.32 -9.43 2.24
C TYR A 201 -14.49 -8.48 2.55
N PRO A 202 -15.61 -8.98 3.09
CA PRO A 202 -16.80 -8.16 3.32
C PRO A 202 -16.56 -6.93 4.21
N GLU A 203 -15.63 -7.05 5.16
CA GLU A 203 -15.31 -5.99 6.14
C GLU A 203 -14.19 -5.04 5.68
N CYS A 204 -13.53 -5.31 4.55
CA CYS A 204 -12.50 -4.39 4.06
C CYS A 204 -13.10 -3.03 3.72
N LYS A 205 -12.32 -1.96 3.87
CA LYS A 205 -12.73 -0.62 3.46
C LYS A 205 -12.17 -0.32 2.07
N VAL A 206 -13.04 0.08 1.16
CA VAL A 206 -12.67 0.39 -0.21
C VAL A 206 -12.40 1.88 -0.37
N ILE A 207 -11.25 2.20 -0.96
CA ILE A 207 -10.73 3.55 -1.12
C ILE A 207 -10.80 3.96 -2.59
N VAL A 208 -11.29 5.18 -2.86
CA VAL A 208 -11.01 5.92 -4.10
C VAL A 208 -9.93 6.95 -3.80
N HIS A 209 -8.81 6.84 -4.50
CA HIS A 209 -7.60 7.62 -4.27
C HIS A 209 -7.41 8.71 -5.32
N LEU A 210 -7.22 9.93 -4.87
CA LEU A 210 -6.81 11.08 -5.68
C LEU A 210 -5.47 11.62 -5.17
N ASP A 211 -4.68 12.15 -6.08
CA ASP A 211 -3.47 12.90 -5.75
C ASP A 211 -3.75 14.28 -5.15
N SER A 212 -2.69 15.01 -4.78
CA SER A 212 -2.74 16.42 -4.40
C SER A 212 -3.78 16.73 -3.31
N GLY A 213 -3.66 16.11 -2.13
CA GLY A 213 -4.57 16.30 -0.99
C GLY A 213 -4.69 17.76 -0.52
N ASN A 214 -3.71 18.60 -0.85
CA ASN A 214 -3.75 20.05 -0.60
C ASN A 214 -4.65 20.84 -1.56
N ARG A 215 -5.27 20.19 -2.59
CA ARG A 215 -6.10 20.84 -3.61
C ARG A 215 -7.56 20.41 -3.50
N LEU A 216 -8.34 21.14 -2.72
CA LEU A 216 -9.77 20.86 -2.52
C LEU A 216 -10.58 20.82 -3.83
N ASP A 217 -10.21 21.66 -4.80
CA ASP A 217 -10.91 21.77 -6.09
C ASP A 217 -10.93 20.44 -6.85
N LEU A 218 -9.90 19.60 -6.73
CA LEU A 218 -9.88 18.25 -7.33
C LEU A 218 -10.96 17.37 -6.73
N TYR A 219 -11.08 17.33 -5.43
CA TYR A 219 -12.07 16.52 -4.70
C TYR A 219 -13.49 17.00 -5.00
N GLN A 220 -13.69 18.32 -5.05
CA GLN A 220 -14.98 18.92 -5.41
C GLN A 220 -15.36 18.70 -6.87
N ARG A 221 -14.41 18.41 -7.76
CA ARG A 221 -14.67 18.07 -9.16
C ARG A 221 -15.00 16.60 -9.33
N ILE A 222 -14.26 15.69 -8.70
CA ILE A 222 -14.30 14.24 -8.99
C ILE A 222 -15.44 13.54 -8.22
N PHE A 223 -15.55 13.74 -6.90
CA PHE A 223 -16.51 13.00 -6.08
C PHE A 223 -17.97 13.30 -6.41
N PRO A 224 -18.39 14.51 -6.79
CA PRO A 224 -19.74 14.73 -7.29
C PRO A 224 -20.08 13.91 -8.54
N VAL A 225 -19.12 13.73 -9.46
CA VAL A 225 -19.30 12.90 -10.67
C VAL A 225 -19.47 11.43 -10.29
N LEU A 226 -18.63 10.90 -9.42
CA LEU A 226 -18.77 9.53 -8.91
C LEU A 226 -20.11 9.32 -8.22
N ASN A 227 -20.49 10.21 -7.31
CA ASN A 227 -21.71 10.10 -6.52
C ASN A 227 -22.97 10.20 -7.39
N ALA A 228 -23.00 11.14 -8.35
CA ALA A 228 -24.14 11.31 -9.27
C ALA A 228 -24.35 10.10 -10.19
N ASN A 229 -23.27 9.33 -10.47
CA ASN A 229 -23.31 8.14 -11.30
C ASN A 229 -23.33 6.81 -10.52
N GLY A 230 -23.50 6.87 -9.18
CA GLY A 230 -23.67 5.69 -8.34
C GLY A 230 -22.35 4.98 -7.97
N GLY A 231 -21.21 5.66 -8.10
CA GLY A 231 -19.90 5.13 -7.68
C GLY A 231 -19.87 4.75 -6.20
N LYS A 232 -19.27 3.60 -5.88
CA LYS A 232 -19.22 3.04 -4.53
C LYS A 232 -17.81 3.10 -3.96
N TYR A 233 -17.68 3.62 -2.75
CA TYR A 233 -16.45 3.66 -1.95
C TYR A 233 -16.78 3.88 -0.48
N ASP A 234 -15.85 3.48 0.42
CA ASP A 234 -16.02 3.65 1.86
C ASP A 234 -15.21 4.85 2.37
N LEU A 235 -14.00 5.06 1.80
CA LEU A 235 -13.03 6.07 2.21
C LEU A 235 -12.52 6.86 1.01
N ILE A 236 -11.98 8.04 1.29
CA ILE A 236 -11.31 8.90 0.31
C ILE A 236 -9.81 8.83 0.56
N GLY A 237 -9.04 8.43 -0.46
CA GLY A 237 -7.58 8.45 -0.43
C GLY A 237 -7.02 9.78 -0.92
N MET A 238 -5.90 10.21 -0.30
CA MET A 238 -5.16 11.41 -0.68
C MET A 238 -3.67 11.12 -0.77
N SER A 239 -2.96 11.73 -1.74
CA SER A 239 -1.51 11.87 -1.70
C SER A 239 -1.12 13.26 -1.24
N LEU A 240 -0.03 13.37 -0.47
CA LEU A 240 0.57 14.65 -0.11
C LEU A 240 2.09 14.61 -0.31
N TYR A 241 2.56 15.37 -1.29
CA TYR A 241 3.98 15.60 -1.55
C TYR A 241 4.27 17.10 -1.48
N PRO A 242 4.44 17.68 -0.28
CA PRO A 242 4.49 19.13 -0.10
C PRO A 242 5.76 19.77 -0.67
N CYS A 243 6.77 18.97 -0.91
CA CYS A 243 8.04 19.37 -1.50
C CYS A 243 8.32 18.58 -2.78
N THR A 244 7.34 18.46 -3.68
CA THR A 244 7.56 17.84 -4.99
C THR A 244 8.36 18.75 -5.88
N TRP A 245 9.11 18.11 -6.80
CA TRP A 245 9.74 18.81 -7.89
C TRP A 245 8.70 19.60 -8.69
N SER A 246 8.95 20.86 -8.89
CA SER A 246 8.16 21.71 -9.78
C SER A 246 9.13 22.51 -10.65
N ASP A 247 9.06 22.34 -11.96
CA ASP A 247 9.85 23.14 -12.92
C ASP A 247 9.54 24.62 -12.79
N ASP A 248 8.27 24.95 -12.49
CA ASP A 248 7.82 26.35 -12.30
C ASP A 248 8.41 27.01 -11.04
N LEU A 249 8.81 26.19 -10.05
CA LEU A 249 9.38 26.66 -8.79
C LEU A 249 10.89 26.44 -8.70
N GLY A 250 11.52 25.86 -9.73
CA GLY A 250 12.97 25.63 -9.78
C GLY A 250 13.49 24.61 -8.77
N GLY A 251 12.67 23.62 -8.40
CA GLY A 251 13.07 22.56 -7.49
C GLY A 251 12.06 22.28 -6.38
N TYR A 252 12.52 21.66 -5.30
CA TYR A 252 11.70 21.37 -4.12
C TYR A 252 11.50 22.65 -3.29
N PRO A 253 10.27 23.17 -3.17
CA PRO A 253 10.02 24.31 -2.30
C PRO A 253 10.37 23.95 -0.84
N GLU A 254 10.98 24.89 -0.13
CA GLU A 254 11.28 24.70 1.30
C GLU A 254 10.05 24.90 2.19
N ASP A 255 9.05 25.62 1.69
CA ASP A 255 7.79 25.86 2.37
C ASP A 255 6.82 24.69 2.17
N TRP A 256 7.04 23.63 2.96
CA TRP A 256 6.10 22.49 3.04
C TRP A 256 4.82 22.84 3.80
N GLN A 257 4.84 23.89 4.62
CA GLN A 257 3.80 24.16 5.62
C GLN A 257 2.47 24.53 4.96
N THR A 258 2.48 25.43 3.99
CA THR A 258 1.25 25.84 3.27
C THR A 258 0.53 24.64 2.62
N ALA A 259 1.26 23.76 1.96
CA ALA A 259 0.67 22.55 1.35
C ALA A 259 0.10 21.60 2.40
N THR A 260 0.80 21.44 3.52
CA THR A 260 0.39 20.58 4.63
C THR A 260 -0.86 21.13 5.33
N ASP A 261 -0.89 22.44 5.63
CA ASP A 261 -2.05 23.12 6.25
C ASP A 261 -3.29 22.99 5.36
N ASN A 262 -3.14 23.22 4.05
CA ASN A 262 -4.22 23.03 3.09
C ASN A 262 -4.74 21.58 3.07
N CYS A 263 -3.86 20.58 3.17
CA CYS A 263 -4.26 19.19 3.22
C CYS A 263 -5.04 18.88 4.51
N LEU A 264 -4.58 19.34 5.67
CA LEU A 264 -5.26 19.17 6.96
C LEU A 264 -6.67 19.79 6.92
N ASP A 265 -6.78 20.99 6.42
CA ASP A 265 -8.06 21.67 6.20
C ASP A 265 -8.97 20.87 5.25
N ASN A 266 -8.41 20.34 4.17
CA ASN A 266 -9.14 19.59 3.16
C ASN A 266 -9.67 18.24 3.69
N ILE A 267 -8.97 17.57 4.59
CA ILE A 267 -9.48 16.36 5.27
C ILE A 267 -10.83 16.68 5.92
N THR A 268 -10.90 17.72 6.71
CA THR A 268 -12.15 18.14 7.39
C THR A 268 -13.22 18.59 6.39
N LYS A 269 -12.84 19.36 5.36
CA LYS A 269 -13.79 19.85 4.33
C LYS A 269 -14.37 18.70 3.51
N VAL A 270 -13.55 17.74 3.11
CA VAL A 270 -13.94 16.56 2.34
C VAL A 270 -14.87 15.67 3.16
N PHE A 271 -14.57 15.46 4.46
CA PHE A 271 -15.48 14.76 5.35
C PHE A 271 -16.84 15.46 5.45
N ASN A 272 -16.85 16.77 5.63
CA ASN A 272 -18.11 17.55 5.70
C ASN A 272 -18.92 17.50 4.39
N LEU A 273 -18.26 17.44 3.24
CA LEU A 273 -18.91 17.37 1.93
C LEU A 273 -19.48 15.98 1.61
N TYR A 274 -18.80 14.92 1.99
CA TYR A 274 -19.11 13.56 1.50
C TYR A 274 -19.43 12.55 2.59
N GLY A 275 -19.23 12.90 3.89
CA GLY A 275 -19.48 11.99 5.01
C GLY A 275 -18.56 10.78 5.03
N LYS A 276 -17.36 10.90 4.45
CA LYS A 276 -16.36 9.83 4.35
C LYS A 276 -15.08 10.23 5.03
N ASN A 277 -14.52 9.33 5.86
CA ASN A 277 -13.18 9.51 6.38
C ASN A 277 -12.13 9.44 5.27
N VAL A 278 -10.97 9.99 5.58
CA VAL A 278 -9.82 10.06 4.68
C VAL A 278 -8.75 9.06 5.11
N VAL A 279 -7.95 8.61 4.15
CA VAL A 279 -6.65 7.97 4.37
C VAL A 279 -5.62 8.73 3.53
N ILE A 280 -4.50 9.11 4.13
CA ILE A 280 -3.35 9.57 3.35
C ILE A 280 -2.66 8.34 2.82
N CYS A 281 -2.97 8.00 1.56
CA CYS A 281 -2.44 6.81 0.88
C CYS A 281 -0.96 6.95 0.54
N GLU A 282 -0.51 8.20 0.34
CA GLU A 282 0.89 8.49 0.04
C GLU A 282 1.34 9.80 0.69
N VAL A 283 2.53 9.76 1.26
CA VAL A 283 3.29 10.95 1.65
C VAL A 283 4.77 10.67 1.37
N GLY A 284 5.50 11.67 0.95
CA GLY A 284 6.94 11.59 0.75
C GLY A 284 7.59 12.95 0.88
N MET A 285 8.87 12.96 1.30
CA MET A 285 9.67 14.14 1.53
C MET A 285 11.09 13.92 0.98
N PRO A 286 11.82 14.97 0.58
CA PRO A 286 13.15 14.82 0.01
C PRO A 286 14.10 14.05 0.94
N VAL A 287 14.64 12.94 0.45
CA VAL A 287 15.59 12.07 1.19
C VAL A 287 16.87 12.82 1.55
N SER A 288 17.24 13.83 0.77
CA SER A 288 18.40 14.71 1.00
C SER A 288 18.21 15.70 2.16
N LYS A 289 16.96 15.87 2.66
CA LYS A 289 16.61 16.82 3.72
C LYS A 289 15.92 16.13 4.91
N PRO A 290 16.57 15.15 5.58
CA PRO A 290 15.89 14.31 6.58
C PRO A 290 15.40 15.08 7.81
N GLN A 291 16.04 16.19 8.18
CA GLN A 291 15.60 17.05 9.29
C GLN A 291 14.29 17.76 8.94
N VAL A 292 14.19 18.36 7.75
CA VAL A 292 12.97 19.01 7.27
C VAL A 292 11.84 17.99 7.13
N SER A 293 12.16 16.81 6.62
CA SER A 293 11.21 15.70 6.53
C SER A 293 10.66 15.29 7.89
N LYS A 294 11.51 15.20 8.92
CA LYS A 294 11.10 14.94 10.30
C LYS A 294 10.16 16.03 10.84
N GLU A 295 10.48 17.28 10.63
CA GLU A 295 9.67 18.42 11.10
C GLU A 295 8.28 18.40 10.44
N MET A 296 8.22 18.26 9.12
CA MET A 296 6.97 18.15 8.37
C MET A 296 6.14 16.96 8.83
N LEU A 297 6.72 15.76 8.90
CA LEU A 297 6.01 14.54 9.29
C LEU A 297 5.52 14.59 10.75
N THR A 298 6.30 15.20 11.65
CA THR A 298 5.85 15.40 13.04
C THR A 298 4.60 16.29 13.08
N TYR A 299 4.65 17.42 12.37
CA TYR A 299 3.53 18.34 12.28
C TYR A 299 2.30 17.70 11.62
N PHE A 300 2.52 17.03 10.48
CA PHE A 300 1.44 16.42 9.71
C PHE A 300 0.75 15.26 10.46
N LEU A 301 1.52 14.34 11.07
CA LEU A 301 0.96 13.23 11.84
C LEU A 301 0.16 13.68 13.06
N ALA A 302 0.57 14.75 13.72
CA ALA A 302 -0.22 15.37 14.79
C ALA A 302 -1.51 15.97 14.23
N GLY A 303 -1.41 16.80 13.19
CA GLY A 303 -2.55 17.48 12.58
C GLY A 303 -3.61 16.52 12.03
N VAL A 304 -3.22 15.45 11.32
CA VAL A 304 -4.19 14.47 10.78
C VAL A 304 -4.96 13.76 11.88
N LYS A 305 -4.33 13.46 13.03
CA LYS A 305 -5.03 12.88 14.19
C LYS A 305 -6.02 13.85 14.81
N GLU A 306 -5.64 15.12 14.90
CA GLU A 306 -6.49 16.19 15.46
C GLU A 306 -7.74 16.43 14.62
N THR A 307 -7.72 16.19 13.30
CA THR A 307 -8.91 16.31 12.45
C THR A 307 -10.03 15.36 12.88
N GLY A 308 -9.70 14.19 13.47
CA GLY A 308 -10.64 13.13 13.82
C GLY A 308 -11.26 12.42 12.61
N HIS A 309 -10.84 12.76 11.38
CA HIS A 309 -11.41 12.27 10.12
C HIS A 309 -10.41 11.56 9.22
N CYS A 310 -9.20 11.27 9.73
CA CYS A 310 -8.18 10.53 9.00
C CYS A 310 -7.85 9.21 9.72
N GLU A 311 -7.93 8.10 8.99
CA GLU A 311 -7.68 6.76 9.56
C GLU A 311 -6.21 6.36 9.57
N GLY A 312 -5.37 7.02 8.78
CA GLY A 312 -3.95 6.71 8.72
C GLY A 312 -3.18 7.49 7.66
N VAL A 313 -1.85 7.37 7.76
CA VAL A 313 -0.88 7.95 6.83
C VAL A 313 0.09 6.88 6.40
N PHE A 314 0.30 6.74 5.09
CA PHE A 314 1.23 5.79 4.47
C PHE A 314 2.37 6.56 3.80
N TYR A 315 3.61 6.30 4.23
CA TYR A 315 4.79 6.83 3.56
C TYR A 315 5.06 6.00 2.31
N TRP A 316 5.20 6.66 1.14
CA TRP A 316 5.42 5.97 -0.12
C TRP A 316 6.90 5.64 -0.30
N GLU A 317 7.22 4.34 -0.43
CA GLU A 317 8.55 3.76 -0.66
C GLU A 317 9.66 4.37 0.24
N PRO A 318 9.47 4.39 1.58
CA PRO A 318 10.44 5.00 2.50
C PRO A 318 11.84 4.39 2.38
N GLN A 319 11.93 3.08 2.05
CA GLN A 319 13.19 2.36 1.93
C GLN A 319 13.99 2.70 0.67
N ALA A 320 13.39 3.41 -0.30
CA ALA A 320 14.04 3.73 -1.55
C ALA A 320 15.16 4.75 -1.34
N PRO A 321 16.39 4.46 -1.83
CA PRO A 321 17.47 5.42 -1.83
C PRO A 321 17.24 6.50 -2.89
N GLU A 322 17.94 7.62 -2.76
CA GLU A 322 17.91 8.70 -3.74
C GLU A 322 18.29 8.18 -5.15
N GLY A 323 17.48 8.54 -6.13
CA GLY A 323 17.69 8.17 -7.53
C GLY A 323 17.17 6.79 -7.94
N TYR A 324 16.57 6.01 -7.05
CA TYR A 324 15.99 4.72 -7.40
C TYR A 324 14.87 4.86 -8.45
N SER A 325 14.70 3.82 -9.29
CA SER A 325 13.62 3.74 -10.29
C SER A 325 13.39 5.03 -11.11
N GLY A 326 14.45 5.52 -11.74
CA GLY A 326 14.34 6.66 -12.67
C GLY A 326 14.38 8.03 -12.02
N GLY A 327 14.88 8.14 -10.78
CA GLY A 327 15.15 9.42 -10.15
C GLY A 327 14.28 9.72 -8.92
N TYR A 328 13.60 8.70 -8.35
CA TYR A 328 12.86 8.91 -7.11
C TYR A 328 13.77 9.47 -6.00
N GLY A 329 13.35 10.56 -5.38
CA GLY A 329 14.13 11.29 -4.38
C GLY A 329 13.38 11.58 -3.08
N LEU A 330 12.21 10.96 -2.87
CA LEU A 330 11.33 11.25 -1.74
C LEU A 330 11.26 10.12 -0.72
N GLY A 331 12.24 9.20 -0.73
CA GLY A 331 12.40 8.17 0.29
C GLY A 331 12.89 8.72 1.63
N ALA A 332 13.17 7.81 2.56
CA ALA A 332 13.63 8.17 3.90
C ALA A 332 14.82 7.32 4.38
N PHE A 333 15.49 6.63 3.45
CA PHE A 333 16.64 5.79 3.74
C PHE A 333 17.89 6.32 3.04
N GLN A 334 19.03 6.21 3.74
CA GLN A 334 20.35 6.48 3.19
C GLN A 334 21.26 5.29 3.49
N ASN A 335 21.98 4.80 2.48
CA ASN A 335 22.85 3.63 2.63
C ASN A 335 22.15 2.40 3.26
N GLY A 336 20.91 2.14 2.89
CA GLY A 336 20.10 1.03 3.39
C GLY A 336 19.64 1.19 4.85
N ARG A 337 19.73 2.38 5.43
CA ARG A 337 19.34 2.68 6.82
C ARG A 337 18.26 3.74 6.88
N PRO A 338 17.28 3.61 7.81
CA PRO A 338 16.31 4.68 8.03
C PRO A 338 17.03 5.93 8.55
N THR A 339 16.61 7.08 8.05
CA THR A 339 17.06 8.38 8.56
C THR A 339 16.13 8.89 9.67
N ILE A 340 16.49 10.00 10.29
CA ILE A 340 15.66 10.66 11.30
C ILE A 340 14.30 11.15 10.75
N ALA A 341 14.11 11.19 9.42
CA ALA A 341 12.83 11.51 8.80
C ALA A 341 11.70 10.60 9.30
N LEU A 342 12.01 9.36 9.67
CA LEU A 342 11.04 8.37 10.14
C LEU A 342 10.82 8.35 11.66
N ASP A 343 11.53 9.19 12.42
CA ASP A 343 11.33 9.28 13.88
C ASP A 343 9.86 9.55 14.29
N PRO A 344 9.06 10.34 13.54
CA PRO A 344 7.65 10.57 13.87
C PRO A 344 6.77 9.32 13.84
N PHE A 345 7.18 8.27 13.12
CA PHE A 345 6.50 6.96 13.11
C PHE A 345 6.94 6.05 14.26
N ARG A 346 8.13 6.32 14.86
CA ARG A 346 8.60 5.61 16.04
C ARG A 346 7.74 6.00 17.23
N ASN A 347 7.32 5.07 18.00
CA ASN A 347 6.58 5.16 19.27
C ASN A 347 6.01 6.57 19.63
N GLN A 348 4.77 6.77 19.35
CA GLN A 348 3.91 7.75 20.05
C GLN A 348 2.81 6.99 20.76
#